data_53ae8e9c451026dc7529ed420bbd6d85
#
_entry.id   53ae8e9c451026dc7529ed420bbd6d85
#
_cell.length_a   1.000
_cell.length_b   1.000
_cell.length_c   1.000
_cell.angle_alpha   90.00
_cell.angle_beta   90.00
_cell.angle_gamma   90.00
#
_symmetry.space_group_name_H-M   'P 1'
#
loop_
_entity.id
_entity.type
_entity.pdbx_description
1 polymer ?
#
loop_
_entity_poly.entity_id
_entity_poly.type
_entity_poly.pdbx_seq_one_letter_code
_entity_poly.pdbx_strand_id
1 'polypeptide(L)'
;PFQQDYLPAMSMIENAIKDMTTLPCDVILTAHLDVDKDEATGKMFVGPLFVGKLKQRIPLLFDELYCAQVKKSAAGEQYILLTKSDGIFKARTRLGKGGIFDAAETPDIKALLKKAGYNTEDKEY
;
A
#
# COMPACT_ATOMS: atom_id res chain seq x y z
N PRO A 1 8.78 -0.10 -27.26
CA PRO A 1 8.64 1.34 -27.04
C PRO A 1 9.96 1.97 -26.67
N PHE A 2 10.19 3.14 -27.20
CA PHE A 2 11.40 3.91 -26.90
C PHE A 2 11.26 4.60 -25.54
N GLN A 3 12.37 4.85 -24.88
CA GLN A 3 12.41 5.51 -23.58
C GLN A 3 11.65 6.86 -23.56
N GLN A 4 11.69 7.60 -24.66
CA GLN A 4 10.96 8.85 -24.82
C GLN A 4 9.43 8.69 -24.79
N ASP A 5 8.89 7.50 -25.08
CA ASP A 5 7.46 7.20 -25.02
C ASP A 5 7.03 6.81 -23.59
N TYR A 6 7.95 6.24 -22.80
CA TYR A 6 7.70 5.86 -21.42
C TYR A 6 7.57 7.04 -20.47
N LEU A 7 8.42 8.05 -20.60
CA LEU A 7 8.44 9.19 -19.67
C LEU A 7 7.11 9.98 -19.66
N PRO A 8 6.51 10.31 -20.83
CA PRO A 8 5.20 10.95 -20.84
C PRO A 8 4.09 10.07 -20.24
N ALA A 9 4.10 8.77 -20.55
CA ALA A 9 3.11 7.84 -20.02
C ALA A 9 3.20 7.71 -18.49
N MET A 10 4.40 7.59 -17.94
CA MET A 10 4.61 7.54 -16.49
C MET A 10 4.17 8.84 -15.81
N SER A 11 4.46 9.99 -16.41
CA SER A 11 4.02 11.29 -15.89
C SER A 11 2.49 11.42 -15.89
N MET A 12 1.82 10.92 -16.91
CA MET A 12 0.36 10.90 -16.98
C MET A 12 -0.25 10.05 -15.87
N ILE A 13 0.30 8.86 -15.63
CA ILE A 13 -0.15 7.95 -14.56
C ILE A 13 0.05 8.62 -13.20
N GLU A 14 1.24 9.16 -12.94
CA GLU A 14 1.54 9.80 -11.67
C GLU A 14 0.63 11.01 -11.42
N ASN A 15 0.40 11.85 -12.42
CA ASN A 15 -0.48 13.02 -12.30
C ASN A 15 -1.93 12.60 -12.09
N ALA A 16 -2.41 11.57 -12.78
CA ALA A 16 -3.76 11.05 -12.58
C ALA A 16 -3.96 10.54 -11.14
N ILE A 17 -2.98 9.85 -10.58
CA ILE A 17 -3.04 9.37 -9.20
C ILE A 17 -2.97 10.53 -8.21
N LYS A 18 -2.10 11.52 -8.44
CA LYS A 18 -2.06 12.75 -7.63
C LYS A 18 -3.41 13.45 -7.60
N ASP A 19 -4.05 13.59 -8.75
CA ASP A 19 -5.37 14.22 -8.83
C ASP A 19 -6.42 13.42 -8.05
N MET A 20 -6.38 12.10 -8.12
CA MET A 20 -7.28 11.24 -7.33
C MET A 20 -7.07 11.42 -5.82
N THR A 21 -5.83 11.60 -5.36
CA THR A 21 -5.56 11.78 -3.92
C THR A 21 -6.05 13.12 -3.38
N THR A 22 -6.41 14.07 -4.25
CA THR A 22 -7.00 15.36 -3.85
C THR A 22 -8.52 15.33 -3.70
N LEU A 23 -9.17 14.23 -4.06
CA LEU A 23 -10.62 14.08 -3.93
C LEU A 23 -11.04 14.09 -2.45
N PRO A 24 -12.24 14.61 -2.13
CA PRO A 24 -12.74 14.65 -0.75
C PRO A 24 -13.29 13.29 -0.30
N CYS A 25 -12.51 12.25 -0.46
CA CYS A 25 -12.85 10.86 -0.09
C CYS A 25 -11.58 10.07 0.15
N ASP A 26 -11.72 8.92 0.79
CA ASP A 26 -10.63 7.96 0.90
C ASP A 26 -10.40 7.28 -0.45
N VAL A 27 -9.14 7.17 -0.84
CA VAL A 27 -8.75 6.57 -2.11
C VAL A 27 -7.93 5.32 -1.84
N ILE A 28 -8.37 4.20 -2.38
CA ILE A 28 -7.70 2.91 -2.26
C ILE A 28 -7.20 2.50 -3.64
N LEU A 29 -5.90 2.28 -3.75
CA LEU A 29 -5.26 1.76 -4.95
C LEU A 29 -4.75 0.35 -4.67
N THR A 30 -5.10 -0.59 -5.53
CA THR A 30 -4.58 -1.95 -5.46
C THR A 30 -3.54 -2.18 -6.54
N ALA A 31 -2.51 -2.95 -6.21
CA ALA A 31 -1.42 -3.29 -7.13
C ALA A 31 -0.96 -4.73 -6.88
N HIS A 32 -0.43 -5.36 -7.92
CA HIS A 32 0.25 -6.64 -7.78
C HIS A 32 1.58 -6.48 -7.06
N LEU A 33 2.13 -7.59 -6.57
CA LEU A 33 3.43 -7.64 -5.94
C LEU A 33 4.55 -7.76 -6.96
N ASP A 34 5.67 -7.11 -6.67
CA ASP A 34 6.92 -7.23 -7.41
C ASP A 34 8.08 -7.47 -6.46
N VAL A 35 9.02 -8.28 -6.89
CA VAL A 35 10.21 -8.63 -6.11
C VAL A 35 11.38 -7.79 -6.62
N ASP A 36 11.98 -7.00 -5.72
CA ASP A 36 13.21 -6.26 -5.96
C ASP A 36 14.37 -6.88 -5.21
N LYS A 37 15.56 -6.75 -5.78
CA LYS A 37 16.80 -7.15 -5.15
C LYS A 37 17.69 -5.94 -4.96
N ASP A 38 18.21 -5.76 -3.73
CA ASP A 38 19.27 -4.82 -3.46
C ASP A 38 20.58 -5.45 -3.94
N GLU A 39 21.16 -4.89 -5.00
CA GLU A 39 22.38 -5.41 -5.61
C GLU A 39 23.60 -5.34 -4.67
N ALA A 40 23.64 -4.34 -3.79
CA ALA A 40 24.73 -4.16 -2.85
C ALA A 40 24.76 -5.22 -1.74
N THR A 41 23.59 -5.58 -1.21
CA THR A 41 23.47 -6.52 -0.08
C THR A 41 22.95 -7.90 -0.48
N GLY A 42 22.41 -8.03 -1.70
CA GLY A 42 21.71 -9.23 -2.15
C GLY A 42 20.34 -9.44 -1.50
N LYS A 43 19.89 -8.52 -0.67
CA LYS A 43 18.62 -8.60 0.05
C LYS A 43 17.44 -8.42 -0.90
N MET A 44 16.42 -9.26 -0.74
CA MET A 44 15.20 -9.18 -1.53
C MET A 44 14.11 -8.43 -0.79
N PHE A 45 13.36 -7.62 -1.53
CA PHE A 45 12.20 -6.89 -1.05
C PHE A 45 11.00 -7.18 -1.93
N VAL A 46 9.82 -7.20 -1.33
CA VAL A 46 8.55 -7.31 -2.05
C VAL A 46 7.74 -6.03 -1.82
N GLY A 47 7.31 -5.42 -2.89
CA GLY A 47 6.52 -4.20 -2.87
C GLY A 47 5.51 -4.17 -4.01
N PRO A 48 4.77 -3.05 -4.17
CA PRO A 48 3.81 -2.92 -5.25
C PRO A 48 4.49 -2.87 -6.61
N LEU A 49 3.87 -3.49 -7.60
CA LEU A 49 4.36 -3.54 -8.97
C LEU A 49 3.99 -2.26 -9.72
N PHE A 50 4.98 -1.46 -10.04
CA PHE A 50 4.89 -0.31 -10.93
C PHE A 50 6.09 -0.25 -11.86
N VAL A 51 5.93 0.37 -13.01
CA VAL A 51 7.00 0.52 -14.01
C VAL A 51 8.02 1.59 -13.58
N GLY A 52 9.30 1.26 -13.63
CA GLY A 52 10.40 2.20 -13.46
C GLY A 52 10.34 2.94 -12.12
N LYS A 53 10.52 4.26 -12.18
CA LYS A 53 10.53 5.13 -11.00
C LYS A 53 9.18 5.24 -10.28
N LEU A 54 8.08 4.90 -10.93
CA LEU A 54 6.75 4.89 -10.31
C LEU A 54 6.68 3.95 -9.11
N LYS A 55 7.45 2.87 -9.12
CA LYS A 55 7.56 1.94 -8.01
C LYS A 55 7.92 2.62 -6.68
N GLN A 56 8.77 3.63 -6.72
CA GLN A 56 9.17 4.40 -5.55
C GLN A 56 8.26 5.60 -5.31
N ARG A 57 7.74 6.23 -6.37
CA ARG A 57 7.00 7.49 -6.31
C ARG A 57 5.53 7.32 -5.96
N ILE A 58 4.85 6.31 -6.49
CA ILE A 58 3.43 6.10 -6.24
C ILE A 58 3.13 5.83 -4.75
N PRO A 59 3.85 4.92 -4.06
CA PRO A 59 3.59 4.72 -2.63
C PRO A 59 3.76 5.97 -1.77
N LEU A 60 4.63 6.92 -2.18
CA LEU A 60 4.83 8.17 -1.44
C LEU A 60 3.62 9.12 -1.51
N LEU A 61 2.72 8.93 -2.47
CA LEU A 61 1.50 9.73 -2.61
C LEU A 61 0.41 9.31 -1.62
N PHE A 62 0.56 8.16 -0.98
CA PHE A 62 -0.43 7.58 -0.06
C PHE A 62 0.08 7.62 1.39
N ASP A 63 -0.84 7.79 2.32
CA ASP A 63 -0.53 7.76 3.75
C ASP A 63 -0.28 6.36 4.26
N GLU A 64 -0.90 5.38 3.62
CA GLU A 64 -0.88 3.99 4.02
C GLU A 64 -0.39 3.10 2.89
N LEU A 65 0.42 2.11 3.23
CA LEU A 65 0.85 1.04 2.32
C LEU A 65 0.70 -0.28 3.06
N TYR A 66 -0.22 -1.11 2.61
CA TYR A 66 -0.46 -2.41 3.21
C TYR A 66 -0.13 -3.53 2.23
N CYS A 67 0.37 -4.64 2.76
CA CYS A 67 0.54 -5.86 1.98
C CYS A 67 -0.51 -6.87 2.40
N ALA A 68 -1.41 -7.21 1.47
CA ALA A 68 -2.41 -8.25 1.71
C ALA A 68 -1.76 -9.63 1.59
N GLN A 69 -1.95 -10.46 2.60
CA GLN A 69 -1.35 -11.79 2.70
C GLN A 69 -2.39 -12.82 3.17
N VAL A 70 -2.13 -14.07 2.83
CA VAL A 70 -2.87 -15.22 3.35
C VAL A 70 -1.92 -16.00 4.24
N LYS A 71 -2.27 -16.16 5.52
CA LYS A 71 -1.57 -17.03 6.44
C LYS A 71 -2.32 -18.35 6.56
N LYS A 72 -1.60 -19.44 6.38
CA LYS A 72 -2.12 -20.80 6.59
C LYS A 72 -1.74 -21.26 7.99
N SER A 73 -2.72 -21.78 8.72
CA SER A 73 -2.53 -22.40 10.03
C SER A 73 -3.32 -23.71 10.12
N ALA A 74 -3.14 -24.45 11.21
CA ALA A 74 -3.91 -25.67 11.47
C ALA A 74 -5.42 -25.40 11.55
N ALA A 75 -5.83 -24.17 11.88
CA ALA A 75 -7.21 -23.73 11.94
C ALA A 75 -7.79 -23.27 10.58
N GLY A 76 -6.98 -23.28 9.50
CA GLY A 76 -7.38 -22.88 8.15
C GLY A 76 -6.60 -21.66 7.64
N GLU A 77 -7.13 -21.01 6.61
CA GLU A 77 -6.54 -19.82 6.00
C GLU A 77 -7.06 -18.54 6.67
N GLN A 78 -6.16 -17.61 6.92
CA GLN A 78 -6.50 -16.28 7.45
C GLN A 78 -5.96 -15.20 6.54
N TYR A 79 -6.83 -14.30 6.11
CA TYR A 79 -6.44 -13.10 5.36
C TYR A 79 -6.02 -12.00 6.31
N ILE A 80 -4.89 -11.37 6.02
CA ILE A 80 -4.35 -10.27 6.82
C ILE A 80 -3.87 -9.12 5.95
N LEU A 81 -3.82 -7.93 6.54
CA LEU A 81 -3.07 -6.78 6.01
C LEU A 81 -1.83 -6.58 6.89
N LEU A 82 -0.66 -6.69 6.27
CA LEU A 82 0.59 -6.31 6.92
C LEU A 82 0.67 -4.78 6.93
N THR A 83 0.83 -4.18 8.09
CA THR A 83 0.88 -2.72 8.29
C THR A 83 2.28 -2.19 8.55
N LYS A 84 3.22 -3.06 8.87
CA LYS A 84 4.63 -2.76 9.06
C LYS A 84 5.49 -3.67 8.20
N SER A 85 6.58 -3.14 7.68
CA SER A 85 7.55 -3.96 6.98
C SER A 85 8.12 -5.04 7.90
N ASP A 86 8.19 -6.26 7.40
CA ASP A 86 8.80 -7.41 8.11
C ASP A 86 10.25 -7.67 7.68
N GLY A 87 10.83 -6.74 6.93
CA GLY A 87 12.17 -6.86 6.37
C GLY A 87 12.20 -7.44 4.95
N ILE A 88 11.11 -8.00 4.46
CA ILE A 88 10.94 -8.53 3.10
C ILE A 88 9.80 -7.80 2.41
N PHE A 89 8.58 -7.86 2.97
CA PHE A 89 7.41 -7.18 2.43
C PHE A 89 7.37 -5.73 2.90
N LYS A 90 7.25 -4.80 1.96
CA LYS A 90 7.14 -3.38 2.27
C LYS A 90 5.72 -3.06 2.73
N ALA A 91 5.63 -2.43 3.88
CA ALA A 91 4.39 -1.90 4.42
C ALA A 91 4.70 -0.75 5.37
N ARG A 92 3.81 0.21 5.46
CA ARG A 92 3.92 1.33 6.40
C ARG A 92 2.56 1.91 6.72
N THR A 93 2.48 2.60 7.84
CA THR A 93 1.27 3.30 8.25
C THR A 93 1.62 4.65 8.88
N ARG A 94 0.89 5.68 8.50
CA ARG A 94 0.89 6.98 9.19
C ARG A 94 -0.24 7.06 10.20
N LEU A 95 -1.39 6.44 9.90
CA LEU A 95 -2.53 6.39 10.82
C LEU A 95 -2.23 5.60 12.09
N GLY A 96 -1.44 4.55 11.97
CA GLY A 96 -1.07 3.67 13.08
C GLY A 96 0.09 4.18 13.94
N LYS A 97 0.31 5.49 14.01
CA LYS A 97 1.35 6.08 14.89
C LYS A 97 1.14 5.67 16.33
N GLY A 98 2.25 5.43 17.05
CA GLY A 98 2.21 5.06 18.45
C GLY A 98 1.80 3.62 18.72
N GLY A 99 1.81 2.75 17.68
CA GLY A 99 1.51 1.33 17.87
C GLY A 99 0.02 1.01 17.96
N ILE A 100 -0.84 1.87 17.44
CA ILE A 100 -2.30 1.65 17.39
C ILE A 100 -2.64 0.40 16.57
N PHE A 101 -1.94 0.18 15.44
CA PHE A 101 -2.12 -1.00 14.61
C PHE A 101 -1.16 -2.11 15.02
N ASP A 102 -1.67 -3.34 15.04
CA ASP A 102 -0.83 -4.53 15.08
C ASP A 102 -0.07 -4.67 13.75
N ALA A 103 1.04 -5.40 13.74
CA ALA A 103 1.80 -5.64 12.51
C ALA A 103 0.97 -6.37 11.45
N ALA A 104 0.04 -7.22 11.86
CA ALA A 104 -0.94 -7.88 11.02
C ALA A 104 -2.34 -7.53 11.53
N GLU A 105 -3.13 -6.92 10.67
CA GLU A 105 -4.50 -6.52 10.96
C GLU A 105 -5.48 -7.29 10.08
N THR A 106 -6.72 -7.40 10.54
CA THR A 106 -7.82 -7.92 9.71
C THR A 106 -8.04 -7.01 8.50
N PRO A 107 -8.25 -7.56 7.28
CA PRO A 107 -8.41 -6.75 6.06
C PRO A 107 -9.79 -6.09 6.00
N ASP A 108 -10.04 -5.16 6.89
CA ASP A 108 -11.25 -4.36 7.02
C ASP A 108 -10.85 -2.90 7.19
N ILE A 109 -10.97 -2.12 6.12
CA ILE A 109 -10.56 -0.72 6.09
C ILE A 109 -11.39 0.12 7.06
N LYS A 110 -12.69 -0.15 7.18
CA LYS A 110 -13.58 0.57 8.11
C LYS A 110 -13.13 0.34 9.57
N ALA A 111 -12.76 -0.89 9.91
CA ALA A 111 -12.24 -1.22 11.23
C ALA A 111 -10.90 -0.53 11.52
N LEU A 112 -10.01 -0.43 10.53
CA LEU A 112 -8.74 0.28 10.66
C LEU A 112 -8.95 1.78 10.88
N LEU A 113 -9.84 2.40 10.11
CA LEU A 113 -10.20 3.82 10.28
C LEU A 113 -10.79 4.09 11.68
N LYS A 114 -11.66 3.22 12.15
CA LYS A 114 -12.23 3.31 13.50
C LYS A 114 -11.15 3.19 14.57
N LYS A 115 -10.23 2.25 14.42
CA LYS A 115 -9.09 2.05 15.33
C LYS A 115 -8.18 3.28 15.36
N ALA A 116 -8.04 3.98 14.23
CA ALA A 116 -7.28 5.24 14.14
C ALA A 116 -8.03 6.46 14.67
N GLY A 117 -9.27 6.33 15.10
CA GLY A 117 -10.06 7.39 15.72
C GLY A 117 -10.98 8.16 14.77
N TYR A 118 -11.17 7.67 13.55
CA TYR A 118 -12.10 8.29 12.61
C TYR A 118 -13.55 7.87 12.86
N ASN A 119 -14.48 8.76 12.53
CA ASN A 119 -15.90 8.41 12.53
C ASN A 119 -16.20 7.55 11.30
N THR A 120 -16.67 6.34 11.55
CA THR A 120 -17.00 5.35 10.52
C THR A 120 -18.48 5.04 10.41
N GLU A 121 -19.33 5.86 11.02
CA GLU A 121 -20.77 5.72 10.90
C GLU A 121 -21.22 5.97 9.46
N ASP A 122 -22.22 5.20 9.04
CA ASP A 122 -22.78 5.37 7.70
C ASP A 122 -23.49 6.72 7.61
N LYS A 123 -23.21 7.44 6.52
CA LYS A 123 -23.89 8.71 6.25
C LYS A 123 -25.16 8.44 5.47
N GLU A 124 -26.26 9.01 5.94
CA GLU A 124 -27.47 9.10 5.13
C GLU A 124 -27.32 10.25 4.13
N TYR A 125 -27.58 9.95 2.87
CA TYR A 125 -27.51 10.92 1.78
C TYR A 125 -28.92 11.33 1.36
#